data_fc717d1b3ec2d15fa01fb7ad8863f23d
#
_entry.id   fc717d1b3ec2d15fa01fb7ad8863f23d
#
_cell.length_a   1.000
_cell.length_b   1.000
_cell.length_c   1.000
_cell.angle_alpha   90.00
_cell.angle_beta   90.00
_cell.angle_gamma   90.00
#
_symmetry.space_group_name_H-M   'P 1'
#
loop_
_entity.id
_entity.type
_entity.pdbx_description
1 polymer ?
#
loop_
_entity_poly.entity_id
_entity_poly.type
_entity_poly.pdbx_seq_one_letter_code
_entity_poly.pdbx_strand_id
1 'polypeptide(L)'
;MSQPFLPYGRQHVTEADMAAVRRVLEGDYLTTGPEVPAFEADFAAAVAAPHAVACNSATAALHLALDALGVSGGDVCIAPSITFLATANAARYCGADVGFADVDPETGLMTPDTLKAALKRA
;
A
#
# COMPACT_ATOMS: atom_id res chain seq x y z
N MET A 1 -5.40 30.44 -24.03
CA MET A 1 -4.22 29.77 -23.51
C MET A 1 -4.71 28.48 -22.84
N SER A 2 -4.33 27.31 -23.33
CA SER A 2 -4.69 26.03 -22.68
C SER A 2 -3.97 25.96 -21.34
N GLN A 3 -4.69 25.66 -20.27
CA GLN A 3 -4.06 25.38 -18.98
C GLN A 3 -3.11 24.17 -19.12
N PRO A 4 -1.92 24.18 -18.49
CA PRO A 4 -1.04 23.04 -18.52
C PRO A 4 -1.72 21.85 -17.85
N PHE A 5 -1.57 20.66 -18.45
CA PHE A 5 -2.06 19.41 -17.87
C PHE A 5 -1.38 19.15 -16.52
N LEU A 6 -2.18 18.96 -15.47
CA LEU A 6 -1.70 18.59 -14.16
C LEU A 6 -1.83 17.07 -14.02
N PRO A 7 -0.72 16.31 -14.00
CA PRO A 7 -0.78 14.86 -13.79
C PRO A 7 -1.19 14.53 -12.35
N TYR A 8 -1.84 13.38 -12.15
CA TYR A 8 -2.20 12.86 -10.83
C TYR A 8 -0.98 12.67 -9.92
N GLY A 9 0.11 12.20 -10.48
CA GLY A 9 1.39 12.04 -9.81
C GLY A 9 2.53 11.95 -10.81
N ARG A 10 3.73 12.28 -10.36
CA ARG A 10 4.95 12.17 -11.14
C ARG A 10 6.10 11.74 -10.23
N GLN A 11 6.87 10.77 -10.69
CA GLN A 11 8.11 10.35 -10.03
C GLN A 11 9.16 11.48 -10.08
N HIS A 12 9.99 11.54 -9.06
CA HIS A 12 11.18 12.39 -9.02
C HIS A 12 12.40 11.47 -8.89
N VAL A 13 13.13 11.32 -9.99
CA VAL A 13 14.35 10.51 -10.05
C VAL A 13 15.55 11.43 -9.99
N THR A 14 16.48 11.14 -9.09
CA THR A 14 17.70 11.90 -8.85
C THR A 14 18.94 11.15 -9.31
N GLU A 15 20.09 11.83 -9.35
CA GLU A 15 21.39 11.18 -9.63
C GLU A 15 21.74 10.11 -8.58
N ALA A 16 21.29 10.28 -7.33
CA ALA A 16 21.49 9.28 -6.29
C ALA A 16 20.74 7.98 -6.60
N ASP A 17 19.51 8.07 -7.11
CA ASP A 17 18.72 6.91 -7.52
C ASP A 17 19.39 6.18 -8.69
N MET A 18 19.89 6.94 -9.68
CA MET A 18 20.61 6.37 -10.82
C MET A 18 21.90 5.70 -10.39
N ALA A 19 22.64 6.29 -9.46
CA ALA A 19 23.87 5.73 -8.91
C ALA A 19 23.61 4.43 -8.13
N ALA A 20 22.51 4.37 -7.37
CA ALA A 20 22.12 3.18 -6.61
C ALA A 20 21.79 2.01 -7.56
N VAL A 21 20.99 2.25 -8.60
CA VAL A 21 20.68 1.24 -9.62
C VAL A 21 21.96 0.75 -10.33
N ARG A 22 22.82 1.68 -10.74
CA ARG A 22 24.10 1.33 -11.41
C ARG A 22 24.96 0.43 -10.51
N ARG A 23 25.10 0.77 -9.24
CA ARG A 23 25.89 -0.02 -8.27
C ARG A 23 25.40 -1.48 -8.22
N VAL A 24 24.08 -1.70 -8.23
CA VAL A 24 23.50 -3.05 -8.21
C VAL A 24 23.80 -3.79 -9.52
N LEU A 25 23.63 -3.10 -10.67
CA LEU A 25 23.87 -3.71 -11.99
C LEU A 25 25.35 -4.05 -12.24
N GLU A 26 26.28 -3.32 -11.64
CA GLU A 26 27.73 -3.55 -11.70
C GLU A 26 28.21 -4.54 -10.62
N GLY A 27 27.36 -4.91 -9.67
CA GLY A 27 27.66 -5.82 -8.57
C GLY A 27 27.48 -7.30 -8.93
N ASP A 28 27.84 -8.16 -7.98
CA ASP A 28 27.80 -9.62 -8.16
C ASP A 28 26.39 -10.23 -8.10
N TYR A 29 25.41 -9.50 -7.57
CA TYR A 29 24.07 -10.01 -7.30
C TYR A 29 22.99 -9.15 -7.94
N LEU A 30 22.31 -9.68 -8.95
CA LEU A 30 21.10 -9.08 -9.53
C LEU A 30 19.80 -9.58 -8.88
N THR A 31 19.89 -10.74 -8.22
CA THR A 31 18.79 -11.34 -7.45
C THR A 31 19.33 -11.88 -6.14
N THR A 32 18.49 -11.95 -5.10
CA THR A 32 18.85 -12.51 -3.78
C THR A 32 20.10 -11.88 -3.13
N GLY A 33 20.45 -10.67 -3.55
CA GLY A 33 21.57 -9.90 -3.03
C GLY A 33 21.24 -9.12 -1.73
N PRO A 34 22.19 -8.33 -1.22
CA PRO A 34 22.06 -7.62 0.06
C PRO A 34 21.13 -6.41 0.03
N GLU A 35 20.72 -5.91 -1.14
CA GLU A 35 19.97 -4.64 -1.24
C GLU A 35 18.56 -4.74 -0.64
N VAL A 36 17.87 -5.88 -0.82
CA VAL A 36 16.52 -6.06 -0.25
C VAL A 36 16.57 -6.09 1.28
N PRO A 37 17.41 -6.90 1.94
CA PRO A 37 17.58 -6.84 3.40
C PRO A 37 18.00 -5.46 3.92
N ALA A 38 18.88 -4.75 3.21
CA ALA A 38 19.28 -3.39 3.59
C ALA A 38 18.10 -2.41 3.52
N PHE A 39 17.32 -2.45 2.44
CA PHE A 39 16.10 -1.66 2.30
C PHE A 39 15.08 -1.95 3.42
N GLU A 40 14.85 -3.23 3.75
CA GLU A 40 13.95 -3.63 4.84
C GLU A 40 14.40 -3.08 6.19
N ALA A 41 15.71 -3.14 6.47
CA ALA A 41 16.28 -2.59 7.71
C ALA A 41 16.13 -1.06 7.79
N ASP A 42 16.47 -0.34 6.72
CA ASP A 42 16.37 1.11 6.64
C ASP A 42 14.91 1.57 6.74
N PHE A 43 14.00 0.88 6.06
CA PHE A 43 12.57 1.20 6.10
C PHE A 43 12.00 0.96 7.49
N ALA A 44 12.30 -0.19 8.12
CA ALA A 44 11.89 -0.49 9.49
C ALA A 44 12.35 0.59 10.48
N ALA A 45 13.62 1.01 10.36
CA ALA A 45 14.16 2.09 11.17
C ALA A 45 13.45 3.43 10.93
N ALA A 46 13.19 3.80 9.68
CA ALA A 46 12.55 5.05 9.32
C ALA A 46 11.12 5.19 9.86
N VAL A 47 10.38 4.07 9.97
CA VAL A 47 9.00 4.04 10.48
C VAL A 47 8.90 3.56 11.93
N ALA A 48 10.02 3.38 12.63
CA ALA A 48 10.11 2.85 13.99
C ALA A 48 9.38 1.51 14.18
N ALA A 49 9.39 0.66 13.15
CA ALA A 49 8.86 -0.71 13.21
C ALA A 49 9.97 -1.71 13.57
N PRO A 50 9.66 -2.82 14.25
CA PRO A 50 10.65 -3.86 14.56
C PRO A 50 11.13 -4.63 13.32
N HIS A 51 10.27 -4.73 12.30
CA HIS A 51 10.53 -5.48 11.07
C HIS A 51 9.86 -4.81 9.87
N ALA A 52 10.42 -5.04 8.69
CA ALA A 52 9.80 -4.74 7.40
C ALA A 52 10.03 -5.91 6.44
N VAL A 53 9.11 -6.10 5.51
CA VAL A 53 9.19 -7.11 4.45
C VAL A 53 8.89 -6.43 3.13
N ALA A 54 9.83 -6.50 2.20
CA ALA A 54 9.67 -5.95 0.87
C ALA A 54 8.82 -6.88 -0.01
N CYS A 55 8.00 -6.27 -0.86
CA CYS A 55 7.24 -6.96 -1.90
C CYS A 55 7.23 -6.13 -3.18
N ASN A 56 6.75 -6.71 -4.26
CA ASN A 56 6.84 -6.11 -5.59
C ASN A 56 5.87 -4.93 -5.84
N SER A 57 4.88 -4.74 -4.99
CA SER A 57 3.90 -3.65 -5.12
C SER A 57 3.12 -3.42 -3.84
N ALA A 58 2.57 -2.20 -3.67
CA ALA A 58 1.66 -1.90 -2.57
C ALA A 58 0.38 -2.76 -2.59
N THR A 59 -0.09 -3.16 -3.77
CA THR A 59 -1.21 -4.11 -3.91
C THR A 59 -0.87 -5.46 -3.28
N ALA A 60 0.32 -5.99 -3.53
CA ALA A 60 0.80 -7.22 -2.91
C ALA A 60 0.98 -7.05 -1.39
N ALA A 61 1.49 -5.89 -0.94
CA ALA A 61 1.64 -5.59 0.48
C ALA A 61 0.30 -5.61 1.23
N LEU A 62 -0.74 -5.00 0.66
CA LEU A 62 -2.09 -5.02 1.25
C LEU A 62 -2.66 -6.44 1.34
N HIS A 63 -2.51 -7.24 0.27
CA HIS A 63 -2.95 -8.63 0.26
C HIS A 63 -2.21 -9.46 1.31
N LEU A 64 -0.88 -9.40 1.33
CA LEU A 64 -0.05 -10.12 2.31
C LEU A 64 -0.36 -9.71 3.76
N ALA A 65 -0.64 -8.43 4.01
CA ALA A 65 -0.99 -7.96 5.34
C ALA A 65 -2.33 -8.54 5.82
N LEU A 66 -3.36 -8.59 4.96
CA LEU A 66 -4.65 -9.17 5.30
C LEU A 66 -4.56 -10.69 5.47
N ASP A 67 -3.80 -11.37 4.61
CA ASP A 67 -3.54 -12.82 4.74
C ASP A 67 -2.82 -13.14 6.04
N ALA A 68 -1.79 -12.37 6.41
CA ALA A 68 -1.06 -12.53 7.67
C ALA A 68 -1.93 -12.26 8.92
N LEU A 69 -2.98 -11.45 8.80
CA LEU A 69 -4.00 -11.25 9.84
C LEU A 69 -5.04 -12.36 9.89
N GLY A 70 -4.99 -13.33 8.98
CA GLY A 70 -5.92 -14.46 8.90
C GLY A 70 -7.27 -14.12 8.27
N VAL A 71 -7.36 -13.01 7.54
CA VAL A 71 -8.59 -12.64 6.83
C VAL A 71 -8.94 -13.67 5.77
N SER A 72 -10.19 -14.14 5.75
CA SER A 72 -10.63 -15.27 4.94
C SER A 72 -12.11 -15.17 4.56
N GLY A 73 -12.64 -16.18 3.87
CA GLY A 73 -14.07 -16.31 3.58
C GLY A 73 -14.93 -16.31 4.85
N GLY A 74 -15.96 -15.46 4.86
CA GLY A 74 -16.83 -15.23 6.02
C GLY A 74 -16.50 -13.95 6.80
N ASP A 75 -15.33 -13.34 6.55
CA ASP A 75 -15.00 -12.03 7.09
C ASP A 75 -15.54 -10.90 6.21
N VAL A 76 -15.74 -9.73 6.79
CA VAL A 76 -16.12 -8.50 6.09
C VAL A 76 -15.08 -7.42 6.38
N CYS A 77 -14.42 -6.92 5.34
CA CYS A 77 -13.50 -5.80 5.43
C CYS A 77 -14.20 -4.50 5.07
N ILE A 78 -14.16 -3.49 5.93
CA ILE A 78 -14.71 -2.17 5.63
C ILE A 78 -13.62 -1.27 5.05
N ALA A 79 -13.86 -0.77 3.85
CA ALA A 79 -12.99 0.17 3.15
C ALA A 79 -13.67 1.54 2.98
N PRO A 80 -12.93 2.65 2.89
CA PRO A 80 -13.51 3.93 2.51
C PRO A 80 -14.03 3.88 1.06
N SER A 81 -15.13 4.60 0.78
CA SER A 81 -15.72 4.63 -0.56
C SER A 81 -14.85 5.37 -1.59
N ILE A 82 -14.01 6.30 -1.13
CA ILE A 82 -13.00 6.98 -1.95
C ILE A 82 -11.62 6.40 -1.59
N THR A 83 -11.16 5.49 -2.42
CA THR A 83 -9.85 4.83 -2.23
C THR A 83 -9.35 4.22 -3.54
N PHE A 84 -8.09 3.81 -3.56
CA PHE A 84 -7.57 3.03 -4.67
C PHE A 84 -8.14 1.61 -4.66
N LEU A 85 -8.42 1.07 -5.83
CA LEU A 85 -9.07 -0.24 -6.01
C LEU A 85 -8.40 -1.38 -5.22
N ALA A 86 -7.08 -1.34 -5.07
CA ALA A 86 -6.34 -2.36 -4.34
C ALA A 86 -6.78 -2.52 -2.88
N THR A 87 -7.30 -1.46 -2.24
CA THR A 87 -7.81 -1.50 -0.86
C THR A 87 -8.95 -2.51 -0.71
N ALA A 88 -9.92 -2.47 -1.61
CA ALA A 88 -11.03 -3.42 -1.62
C ALA A 88 -10.62 -4.81 -2.16
N ASN A 89 -9.79 -4.83 -3.21
CA ASN A 89 -9.36 -6.07 -3.83
C ASN A 89 -8.50 -6.93 -2.89
N ALA A 90 -7.71 -6.34 -2.01
CA ALA A 90 -6.92 -7.09 -1.04
C ALA A 90 -7.78 -8.02 -0.18
N ALA A 91 -8.94 -7.55 0.31
CA ALA A 91 -9.90 -8.38 1.03
C ALA A 91 -10.50 -9.47 0.13
N ARG A 92 -10.84 -9.13 -1.11
CA ARG A 92 -11.39 -10.11 -2.07
C ARG A 92 -10.38 -11.20 -2.43
N TYR A 93 -9.09 -10.89 -2.48
CA TYR A 93 -8.03 -11.88 -2.71
C TYR A 93 -7.91 -12.88 -1.56
N CYS A 94 -8.21 -12.47 -0.32
CA CYS A 94 -8.30 -13.36 0.83
C CYS A 94 -9.65 -14.12 0.92
N GLY A 95 -10.59 -13.87 -0.01
CA GLY A 95 -11.92 -14.50 0.00
C GLY A 95 -12.95 -13.80 0.87
N ALA A 96 -12.60 -12.69 1.52
CA ALA A 96 -13.50 -11.91 2.36
C ALA A 96 -14.46 -11.04 1.54
N ASP A 97 -15.57 -10.64 2.16
CA ASP A 97 -16.49 -9.66 1.61
C ASP A 97 -16.01 -8.23 1.92
N VAL A 98 -16.50 -7.27 1.11
CA VAL A 98 -16.12 -5.86 1.26
C VAL A 98 -17.38 -5.03 1.50
N GLY A 99 -17.38 -4.30 2.63
CA GLY A 99 -18.31 -3.23 2.89
C GLY A 99 -17.63 -1.87 2.66
N PHE A 100 -18.43 -0.84 2.33
CA PHE A 100 -17.90 0.50 2.13
C PHE A 100 -18.46 1.45 3.20
N ALA A 101 -17.55 2.21 3.82
CA ALA A 101 -17.87 3.36 4.63
C ALA A 101 -17.77 4.63 3.82
N ASP A 102 -18.67 5.56 4.05
CA ASP A 102 -18.60 6.88 3.42
C ASP A 102 -17.42 7.69 3.98
N VAL A 103 -17.10 8.78 3.31
CA VAL A 103 -16.03 9.69 3.72
C VAL A 103 -16.65 11.03 4.15
N ASP A 104 -15.95 11.73 5.01
CA ASP A 104 -16.27 13.10 5.36
C ASP A 104 -16.05 14.01 4.15
N PRO A 105 -17.01 14.84 3.75
CA PRO A 105 -16.92 15.65 2.52
C PRO A 105 -15.84 16.73 2.57
N GLU A 106 -15.45 17.17 3.77
CA GLU A 106 -14.43 18.21 3.93
C GLU A 106 -13.00 17.65 3.86
N THR A 107 -12.82 16.43 4.35
CA THR A 107 -11.49 15.81 4.44
C THR A 107 -11.25 14.72 3.40
N GLY A 108 -12.31 14.12 2.83
CA GLY A 108 -12.23 12.96 1.97
C GLY A 108 -11.81 11.68 2.69
N LEU A 109 -11.82 11.67 4.03
CA LEU A 109 -11.37 10.54 4.85
C LEU A 109 -12.55 9.83 5.53
N MET A 110 -12.40 8.52 5.73
CA MET A 110 -13.32 7.76 6.58
C MET A 110 -13.16 8.21 8.03
N THR A 111 -14.29 8.42 8.73
CA THR A 111 -14.33 8.82 10.13
C THR A 111 -14.85 7.69 11.02
N PRO A 112 -14.68 7.77 12.36
CA PRO A 112 -15.29 6.81 13.28
C PRO A 112 -16.81 6.70 13.12
N ASP A 113 -17.50 7.78 12.78
CA ASP A 113 -18.96 7.76 12.64
C ASP A 113 -19.40 7.12 11.33
N THR A 114 -18.69 7.39 10.21
CA THR A 114 -18.97 6.73 8.93
C THR A 114 -18.63 5.24 8.99
N LEU A 115 -17.56 4.86 9.71
CA LEU A 115 -17.24 3.46 9.98
C LEU A 115 -18.33 2.76 10.80
N LYS A 116 -18.79 3.38 11.92
CA LYS A 116 -19.89 2.84 12.74
C LYS A 116 -21.18 2.65 11.92
N ALA A 117 -21.48 3.58 11.02
CA ALA A 117 -22.63 3.47 10.14
C ALA A 117 -22.48 2.31 9.13
N ALA A 118 -21.29 2.08 8.61
CA ALA A 118 -20.99 0.94 7.73
C ALA A 118 -21.10 -0.40 8.46
N LEU A 119 -20.52 -0.51 9.66
CA LEU A 119 -20.57 -1.73 10.47
C LEU A 119 -21.99 -2.18 10.87
N LYS A 120 -22.96 -1.28 10.90
CA LYS A 120 -24.37 -1.63 11.13
C LYS A 120 -25.06 -2.26 9.91
N ARG A 121 -24.43 -2.15 8.72
CA ARG A 121 -24.97 -2.66 7.45
C ARG A 121 -24.24 -3.91 6.98
N ALA A 122 -23.04 -4.15 7.50
CA ALA A 122 -22.24 -5.35 7.26
C ALA A 122 -22.74 -6.52 8.11
#